data_297c404c3a4febfae5ae9da98a94e717
#
_entry.id   297c404c3a4febfae5ae9da98a94e717
#
_cell.length_a   1.000
_cell.length_b   1.000
_cell.length_c   1.000
_cell.angle_alpha   90.00
_cell.angle_beta   90.00
_cell.angle_gamma   90.00
#
_symmetry.space_group_name_H-M   'P 1'
#
loop_
_entity.id
_entity.type
_entity.pdbx_description
1 polymer ?
#
loop_
_entity_poly.entity_id
_entity_poly.type
_entity_poly.pdbx_seq_one_letter_code
_entity_poly.pdbx_strand_id
1 'polypeptide(L)' 'MIQKAARKVTEAEAEIAKIEAEIAAVESSLADTSVPPDATLYDRHAALQKDLENAMSLWELASMEHDDLKQKYGLL' A
#
# COMPACT_ATOMS: atom_id res chain seq x y z
N MET A 1 0.24 -11.21 -21.03
CA MET A 1 -0.49 -9.98 -20.69
C MET A 1 -1.27 -10.09 -19.40
N ILE A 2 -2.12 -11.11 -19.23
CA ILE A 2 -2.84 -11.30 -17.96
C ILE A 2 -1.87 -11.57 -16.80
N GLN A 3 -0.83 -12.36 -17.03
CA GLN A 3 0.19 -12.62 -16.01
C GLN A 3 0.90 -11.34 -15.57
N LYS A 4 1.15 -10.42 -16.51
CA LYS A 4 1.78 -9.14 -16.20
C LYS A 4 0.85 -8.27 -15.35
N ALA A 5 -0.44 -8.24 -15.65
CA ALA A 5 -1.42 -7.49 -14.86
C ALA A 5 -1.57 -8.09 -13.46
N ALA A 6 -1.61 -9.43 -13.35
CA ALA A 6 -1.66 -10.12 -12.06
C ALA A 6 -0.42 -9.83 -11.23
N ARG A 7 0.75 -9.76 -11.85
CA ARG A 7 2.00 -9.42 -11.15
C ARG A 7 1.96 -8.01 -10.60
N LYS A 8 1.41 -7.05 -11.38
CA LYS A 8 1.26 -5.67 -10.90
C LYS A 8 0.37 -5.60 -9.67
N VAL A 9 -0.73 -6.37 -9.64
CA VAL A 9 -1.60 -6.45 -8.48
C VAL A 9 -0.85 -7.00 -7.27
N THR A 10 -0.12 -8.09 -7.44
CA THR A 10 0.66 -8.72 -6.37
C THR A 10 1.73 -7.77 -5.84
N GLU A 11 2.43 -7.08 -6.73
CA GLU A 11 3.46 -6.11 -6.34
C GLU A 11 2.86 -4.95 -5.56
N ALA A 12 1.70 -4.44 -6.00
CA ALA A 12 1.01 -3.36 -5.30
C ALA A 12 0.54 -3.81 -3.92
N GLU A 13 0.03 -5.04 -3.80
CA GLU A 13 -0.39 -5.61 -2.51
C GLU A 13 0.80 -5.76 -1.55
N ALA A 14 1.95 -6.19 -2.06
CA ALA A 14 3.16 -6.31 -1.26
C ALA A 14 3.64 -4.94 -0.76
N GLU A 15 3.57 -3.92 -1.61
CA GLU A 15 3.93 -2.55 -1.24
C GLU A 15 2.98 -2.00 -0.17
N ILE A 16 1.67 -2.21 -0.33
CA ILE A 16 0.68 -1.81 0.66
C ILE A 16 0.98 -2.46 2.01
N ALA A 17 1.24 -3.77 2.04
CA ALA A 17 1.54 -4.49 3.26
C ALA A 17 2.79 -3.94 3.95
N LYS A 18 3.82 -3.61 3.17
CA LYS A 18 5.05 -3.03 3.68
C LYS A 18 4.81 -1.66 4.31
N ILE A 19 4.05 -0.81 3.63
CA ILE A 19 3.73 0.53 4.14
C ILE A 19 2.88 0.43 5.41
N GLU A 20 1.89 -0.46 5.43
CA GLU A 20 1.05 -0.66 6.61
C GLU A 20 1.86 -1.14 7.81
N ALA A 21 2.85 -2.01 7.60
CA ALA A 21 3.75 -2.46 8.66
C ALA A 21 4.60 -1.30 9.21
N GLU A 22 5.07 -0.41 8.33
CA GLU A 22 5.83 0.77 8.73
C GLU A 22 4.95 1.75 9.51
N ILE A 23 3.71 1.95 9.08
CA ILE A 23 2.74 2.80 9.79
C ILE A 23 2.50 2.24 11.19
N ALA A 24 2.28 0.94 11.32
CA ALA A 24 2.06 0.30 12.60
C ALA A 24 3.26 0.49 13.54
N ALA A 25 4.48 0.40 13.02
CA ALA A 25 5.69 0.62 13.80
C ALA A 25 5.78 2.07 14.31
N VAL A 26 5.46 3.04 13.44
CA VAL A 26 5.46 4.46 13.82
C VAL A 26 4.37 4.73 14.87
N GLU A 27 3.17 4.20 14.66
CA GLU A 27 2.07 4.36 15.61
C GLU A 27 2.39 3.77 16.97
N SER A 28 3.06 2.62 16.99
CA SER A 28 3.52 2.00 18.23
C SER A 28 4.51 2.91 18.96
N SER A 29 5.42 3.56 18.22
CA SER A 29 6.37 4.51 18.80
C SER A 29 5.68 5.74 19.36
N LEU A 30 4.66 6.25 18.65
CA LEU A 30 3.88 7.41 19.08
C LEU A 30 3.04 7.09 20.34
N ALA A 31 2.59 5.86 20.47
CA ALA A 31 1.79 5.42 21.62
C ALA A 31 2.65 5.14 22.85
N ASP A 32 3.96 5.02 22.69
CA ASP A 32 4.88 4.76 23.81
C ASP A 32 5.05 6.02 24.66
N THR A 33 4.49 6.01 25.87
CA THR A 33 4.51 7.15 26.75
C THR A 33 5.87 7.33 27.45
N SER A 34 6.76 6.34 27.37
CA SER A 34 8.10 6.43 27.96
C SER A 34 9.06 7.24 27.10
N VAL A 35 8.69 7.50 25.84
CA VAL A 35 9.50 8.27 24.90
C VAL A 35 8.75 9.56 24.54
N PRO A 36 9.37 10.74 24.66
CA PRO A 36 8.71 11.99 24.26
C PRO A 36 8.33 11.95 22.78
N PRO A 37 7.16 12.49 22.40
CA PRO A 37 6.78 12.56 20.98
C PRO A 37 7.80 13.41 20.21
N ASP A 38 8.23 12.87 19.06
CA ASP A 38 9.19 13.52 18.19
C ASP A 38 8.43 14.01 16.94
N ALA A 39 8.67 15.26 16.56
CA ALA A 39 8.05 15.84 15.37
C ALA A 39 8.35 15.03 14.11
N THR A 40 9.53 14.41 14.02
CA THR A 40 9.91 13.58 12.88
C THR A 40 9.04 12.33 12.76
N LEU A 41 8.54 11.79 13.88
CA LEU A 41 7.62 10.64 13.85
C LEU A 41 6.27 11.03 13.25
N TYR A 42 5.77 12.22 13.58
CA TYR A 42 4.52 12.71 13.00
C TYR A 42 4.66 12.98 11.50
N ASP A 43 5.79 13.56 11.10
CA ASP A 43 6.07 13.81 9.68
C ASP A 43 6.19 12.51 8.92
N ARG A 44 6.85 11.51 9.50
CA ARG A 44 6.97 10.18 8.91
C ARG A 44 5.62 9.50 8.79
N HIS A 45 4.78 9.61 9.80
CA HIS A 45 3.43 9.05 9.78
C HIS A 45 2.61 9.65 8.65
N ALA A 46 2.64 10.99 8.50
CA ALA A 46 1.94 11.68 7.43
C ALA A 46 2.44 11.26 6.05
N ALA A 47 3.76 11.15 5.88
CA ALA A 47 4.36 10.71 4.62
C ALA A 47 3.95 9.28 4.28
N LEU A 48 3.94 8.37 5.27
CA LEU A 48 3.54 6.98 5.08
C LEU A 48 2.05 6.87 4.72
N GLN A 49 1.20 7.69 5.33
CA GLN A 49 -0.22 7.74 5.00
C GLN A 49 -0.43 8.12 3.53
N LYS A 50 0.33 9.11 3.06
CA LYS A 50 0.27 9.53 1.67
C LYS A 50 0.77 8.43 0.72
N ASP A 51 1.86 7.77 1.10
CA ASP A 51 2.40 6.64 0.33
C ASP A 51 1.39 5.51 0.26
N LEU A 52 0.66 5.25 1.34
CA LEU A 52 -0.38 4.23 1.37
C LEU A 52 -1.51 4.59 0.40
N GLU A 53 -1.97 5.84 0.40
CA GLU A 53 -3.00 6.30 -0.54
C GLU A 53 -2.55 6.10 -1.99
N ASN A 54 -1.30 6.46 -2.30
CA ASN A 54 -0.75 6.28 -3.64
C ASN A 54 -0.65 4.80 -4.02
N ALA A 55 -0.21 3.97 -3.09
CA ALA A 55 -0.10 2.53 -3.34
C ALA A 55 -1.47 1.89 -3.55
N MET A 56 -2.49 2.32 -2.79
CA MET A 56 -3.86 1.85 -2.97
C MET A 56 -4.44 2.26 -4.32
N SER A 57 -4.16 3.49 -4.76
CA SER A 57 -4.59 3.95 -6.08
C SER A 57 -3.97 3.12 -7.19
N LEU A 58 -2.68 2.80 -7.08
CA LEU A 58 -1.99 1.93 -8.04
C LEU A 58 -2.57 0.52 -8.02
N TRP A 59 -2.89 0.00 -6.83
CA TRP A 59 -3.52 -1.31 -6.69
C TRP A 59 -4.89 -1.34 -7.38
N GLU A 60 -5.70 -0.30 -7.20
CA GLU A 60 -7.01 -0.20 -7.83
C GLU A 60 -6.90 -0.21 -9.35
N LEU A 61 -5.97 0.58 -9.90
CA LEU A 61 -5.74 0.63 -11.34
C LEU A 61 -5.27 -0.72 -11.88
N ALA A 62 -4.35 -1.37 -11.18
CA ALA A 62 -3.85 -2.69 -11.57
C ALA A 62 -4.93 -3.75 -11.50
N SER A 63 -5.78 -3.69 -10.47
CA SER A 63 -6.90 -4.63 -10.31
C SER A 63 -7.94 -4.47 -11.41
N MET A 64 -8.26 -3.23 -11.77
CA MET A 64 -9.19 -2.94 -12.87
C MET A 64 -8.64 -3.44 -14.19
N GLU A 65 -7.37 -3.21 -14.47
CA GLU A 65 -6.72 -3.72 -15.68
C GLU A 65 -6.75 -5.24 -15.74
N HIS A 66 -6.47 -5.89 -14.63
CA HIS A 66 -6.48 -7.34 -14.53
C HIS A 66 -7.89 -7.91 -14.77
N ASP A 67 -8.91 -7.29 -14.18
CA ASP A 67 -10.29 -7.73 -14.35
C ASP A 67 -10.76 -7.52 -15.79
N ASP A 68 -10.42 -6.39 -16.40
CA ASP A 68 -10.75 -6.11 -17.80
C ASP A 68 -10.13 -7.16 -18.73
N LEU A 69 -8.89 -7.53 -18.50
CA LEU A 69 -8.21 -8.56 -19.29
C LEU A 69 -8.86 -9.93 -19.12
N LYS A 70 -9.28 -10.28 -17.90
CA LYS A 70 -10.00 -11.52 -17.64
C LYS A 70 -11.30 -11.57 -18.42
N GLN A 71 -12.08 -10.49 -18.38
CA GLN A 71 -13.35 -10.41 -19.10
C GLN A 71 -13.13 -10.48 -20.61
N LYS A 72 -12.15 -9.73 -21.10
CA LYS A 72 -11.85 -9.64 -22.52
C LYS A 72 -11.44 -10.99 -23.12
N TYR A 73 -10.67 -11.78 -22.38
CA TYR A 73 -10.16 -13.06 -22.87
C TYR A 73 -10.94 -14.26 -22.33
N GLY A 74 -12.02 -14.02 -21.60
CA GLY A 74 -12.86 -15.10 -21.08
C GLY A 74 -12.20 -15.96 -20.00
N LEU A 75 -11.22 -15.43 -19.31
CA LEU A 75 -10.48 -16.15 -18.27
C LEU A 75 -11.04 -15.80 -16.89
N LEU A 76 -12.10 -16.47 -16.53
CA LEU A 76 -12.75 -16.27 -15.23
C LEU A 76 -12.36 -17.36 -14.25
#